data_d36aa6a98266d9d6d172f4297c15ee1a
#
_entry.id   d36aa6a98266d9d6d172f4297c15ee1a
#
_cell.length_a   1.000
_cell.length_b   1.000
_cell.length_c   1.000
_cell.angle_alpha   90.00
_cell.angle_beta   90.00
_cell.angle_gamma   90.00
#
_symmetry.space_group_name_H-M   'P 1'
#
loop_
_entity.id
_entity.type
_entity.pdbx_description
1 polymer ?
#
loop_
_entity_poly.entity_id
_entity_poly.type
_entity_poly.pdbx_seq_one_letter_code
_entity_poly.pdbx_strand_id
1 'polypeptide(L)'
;VLYNELPEEALTSSDAKWKAEWLKGFERLKSLHSSMYQTGGQTIYPNKNQGTLDLLINQEVDMIPAWADMVITNLANGTLPENIKMTQVEPGFTGNVDGLAIPSIGSNIDGAQAVMDFMLTTQAQQILLDTMAAIPVIDSSLISSDNSIYLKDLKIDSFRTSSLGTLANELNEEWDQTIGTMGQ
;
A
#
# COMPACT_ATOMS: atom_id res chain seq x y z
N VAL A 1 -8.49 5.07 -6.19
CA VAL A 1 -9.51 5.74 -7.03
C VAL A 1 -8.97 5.98 -8.43
N LEU A 2 -7.87 6.72 -8.60
CA LEU A 2 -7.29 7.00 -9.93
C LEU A 2 -7.09 5.72 -10.77
N TYR A 3 -6.64 4.63 -10.17
CA TYR A 3 -6.41 3.35 -10.84
C TYR A 3 -7.63 2.77 -11.54
N ASN A 4 -8.84 3.09 -11.08
CA ASN A 4 -10.07 2.59 -11.66
C ASN A 4 -10.64 3.51 -12.73
N GLU A 5 -10.26 4.78 -12.70
CA GLU A 5 -10.80 5.80 -13.62
C GLU A 5 -9.86 6.07 -14.80
N LEU A 6 -8.58 5.70 -14.69
CA LEU A 6 -7.56 5.99 -15.69
C LEU A 6 -7.00 4.71 -16.33
N PRO A 7 -6.59 4.76 -17.59
CA PRO A 7 -5.85 3.68 -18.22
C PRO A 7 -4.48 3.52 -17.53
N GLU A 8 -3.93 2.32 -17.53
CA GLU A 8 -2.65 2.01 -16.88
C GLU A 8 -1.52 2.92 -17.35
N GLU A 9 -1.51 3.27 -18.63
CA GLU A 9 -0.52 4.18 -19.22
C GLU A 9 -0.51 5.56 -18.55
N ALA A 10 -1.65 6.03 -18.07
CA ALA A 10 -1.75 7.32 -17.38
C ALA A 10 -1.05 7.31 -16.01
N LEU A 11 -0.85 6.15 -15.43
CA LEU A 11 -0.26 5.95 -14.10
C LEU A 11 1.22 5.55 -14.16
N THR A 12 1.71 5.21 -15.35
CA THR A 12 3.09 4.80 -15.59
C THR A 12 3.84 5.76 -16.51
N SER A 13 3.17 6.80 -17.02
CA SER A 13 3.72 7.77 -17.96
C SER A 13 3.99 9.12 -17.29
N SER A 14 5.09 9.76 -17.67
CA SER A 14 5.39 11.16 -17.34
C SER A 14 4.83 12.16 -18.40
N ASP A 15 3.97 11.72 -19.33
CA ASP A 15 3.37 12.58 -20.34
C ASP A 15 2.28 13.46 -19.74
N ALA A 16 2.50 14.77 -19.80
CA ALA A 16 1.60 15.78 -19.25
C ALA A 16 0.15 15.75 -19.82
N LYS A 17 -0.07 15.07 -20.96
CA LYS A 17 -1.42 14.90 -21.51
C LYS A 17 -2.38 14.20 -20.54
N TRP A 18 -1.86 13.37 -19.63
CA TRP A 18 -2.65 12.62 -18.67
C TRP A 18 -3.18 13.45 -17.50
N LYS A 19 -2.67 14.68 -17.30
CA LYS A 19 -3.13 15.57 -16.21
C LYS A 19 -4.63 15.84 -16.25
N ALA A 20 -5.17 16.05 -17.46
CA ALA A 20 -6.60 16.28 -17.62
C ALA A 20 -7.48 15.10 -17.17
N GLU A 21 -6.91 13.90 -17.16
CA GLU A 21 -7.61 12.69 -16.72
C GLU A 21 -7.66 12.57 -15.19
N TRP A 22 -6.71 13.18 -14.45
CA TRP A 22 -6.68 13.12 -12.99
C TRP A 22 -7.96 13.69 -12.36
N LEU A 23 -8.55 14.72 -12.96
CA LEU A 23 -9.79 15.31 -12.48
C LEU A 23 -10.93 14.29 -12.37
N LYS A 24 -10.98 13.30 -13.26
CA LYS A 24 -11.96 12.21 -13.18
C LYS A 24 -11.80 11.40 -11.88
N GLY A 25 -10.56 11.10 -11.51
CA GLY A 25 -10.26 10.42 -10.26
C GLY A 25 -10.62 11.24 -9.03
N PHE A 26 -10.34 12.54 -9.05
CA PHE A 26 -10.72 13.45 -7.96
C PHE A 26 -12.23 13.62 -7.84
N GLU A 27 -12.95 13.77 -8.94
CA GLU A 27 -14.42 13.82 -8.92
C GLU A 27 -15.01 12.50 -8.39
N ARG A 28 -14.44 11.36 -8.79
CA ARG A 28 -14.85 10.07 -8.23
C ARG A 28 -14.61 10.01 -6.71
N LEU A 29 -13.46 10.48 -6.23
CA LEU A 29 -13.16 10.53 -4.80
C LEU A 29 -14.15 11.45 -4.06
N LYS A 30 -14.43 12.64 -4.59
CA LYS A 30 -15.44 13.55 -4.03
C LYS A 30 -16.82 12.91 -3.92
N SER A 31 -17.21 12.10 -4.92
CA SER A 31 -18.50 11.40 -4.88
C SER A 31 -18.62 10.37 -3.74
N LEU A 32 -17.50 9.93 -3.18
CA LEU A 32 -17.45 8.99 -2.05
C LEU A 32 -17.51 9.70 -0.69
N HIS A 33 -17.30 11.01 -0.63
CA HIS A 33 -17.18 11.77 0.63
C HIS A 33 -18.37 11.57 1.57
N SER A 34 -19.60 11.48 1.03
CA SER A 34 -20.80 11.23 1.85
C SER A 34 -20.82 9.88 2.58
N SER A 35 -19.97 8.92 2.12
CA SER A 35 -19.83 7.59 2.70
C SER A 35 -18.49 7.40 3.44
N MET A 36 -17.68 8.45 3.51
CA MET A 36 -16.40 8.43 4.23
C MET A 36 -16.57 8.97 5.65
N TYR A 37 -15.56 8.73 6.47
CA TYR A 37 -15.53 9.26 7.84
C TYR A 37 -15.62 10.79 7.85
N GLN A 38 -16.49 11.32 8.70
CA GLN A 38 -16.76 12.74 8.78
C GLN A 38 -16.75 13.24 10.23
N THR A 39 -16.27 14.47 10.43
CA THR A 39 -16.40 15.20 11.68
C THR A 39 -16.96 16.58 11.38
N GLY A 40 -18.03 16.97 12.07
CA GLY A 40 -18.69 18.26 11.84
C GLY A 40 -19.29 18.43 10.43
N GLY A 41 -19.56 17.32 9.72
CA GLY A 41 -20.07 17.33 8.34
C GLY A 41 -18.99 17.46 7.27
N GLN A 42 -17.72 17.42 7.66
CA GLN A 42 -16.58 17.45 6.74
C GLN A 42 -15.89 16.09 6.68
N THR A 43 -15.54 15.64 5.48
CA THR A 43 -14.77 14.42 5.28
C THR A 43 -13.36 14.59 5.82
N ILE A 44 -12.93 13.66 6.64
CA ILE A 44 -11.61 13.67 7.26
C ILE A 44 -10.71 12.66 6.54
N TYR A 45 -9.54 13.12 6.15
CA TYR A 45 -8.43 12.29 5.72
C TYR A 45 -7.44 12.14 6.88
N PRO A 46 -7.40 10.98 7.54
CA PRO A 46 -6.55 10.77 8.70
C PRO A 46 -5.08 10.97 8.38
N ASN A 47 -4.30 11.42 9.38
CA ASN A 47 -2.88 11.62 9.20
C ASN A 47 -2.14 10.28 9.14
N LYS A 48 -1.49 10.01 8.03
CA LYS A 48 -0.72 8.79 7.76
C LYS A 48 -1.57 7.51 7.83
N ASN A 49 -0.93 6.39 7.59
CA ASN A 49 -1.55 5.06 7.61
C ASN A 49 -2.07 4.70 9.01
N GLN A 50 -1.34 5.09 10.06
CA GLN A 50 -1.73 4.80 11.44
C GLN A 50 -3.05 5.47 11.80
N GLY A 51 -3.25 6.75 11.44
CA GLY A 51 -4.51 7.43 11.73
C GLY A 51 -5.72 6.77 11.07
N THR A 52 -5.54 6.20 9.89
CA THR A 52 -6.59 5.42 9.23
C THR A 52 -6.87 4.10 9.96
N LEU A 53 -5.80 3.41 10.41
CA LEU A 53 -5.93 2.17 11.16
C LEU A 53 -6.61 2.40 12.52
N ASP A 54 -6.31 3.51 13.19
CA ASP A 54 -6.90 3.87 14.48
C ASP A 54 -8.41 4.03 14.40
N LEU A 55 -8.95 4.57 13.30
CA LEU A 55 -10.39 4.65 13.07
C LEU A 55 -11.05 3.27 13.04
N LEU A 56 -10.40 2.28 12.43
CA LEU A 56 -10.89 0.90 12.41
C LEU A 56 -10.78 0.23 13.79
N ILE A 57 -9.65 0.41 14.48
CA ILE A 57 -9.43 -0.12 15.84
C ILE A 57 -10.48 0.45 16.81
N ASN A 58 -10.78 1.74 16.70
CA ASN A 58 -11.77 2.42 17.52
C ASN A 58 -13.22 2.13 17.10
N GLN A 59 -13.43 1.35 16.04
CA GLN A 59 -14.77 1.04 15.48
C GLN A 59 -15.53 2.28 15.01
N GLU A 60 -14.83 3.30 14.56
CA GLU A 60 -15.41 4.52 14.00
C GLU A 60 -15.75 4.35 12.51
N VAL A 61 -15.16 3.36 11.86
CA VAL A 61 -15.43 2.98 10.47
C VAL A 61 -15.43 1.46 10.32
N ASP A 62 -16.16 0.96 9.32
CA ASP A 62 -16.28 -0.47 9.03
C ASP A 62 -15.18 -0.98 8.09
N MET A 63 -14.53 -0.09 7.34
CA MET A 63 -13.62 -0.44 6.24
C MET A 63 -12.59 0.65 6.04
N ILE A 64 -11.33 0.25 5.81
CA ILE A 64 -10.24 1.16 5.49
C ILE A 64 -9.36 0.60 4.35
N PRO A 65 -8.72 1.44 3.53
CA PRO A 65 -7.54 1.05 2.79
C PRO A 65 -6.34 0.99 3.75
N ALA A 66 -5.55 -0.08 3.68
CA ALA A 66 -4.39 -0.24 4.54
C ALA A 66 -3.28 -1.01 3.83
N TRP A 67 -2.05 -0.84 4.29
CA TRP A 67 -0.94 -1.71 3.94
C TRP A 67 -1.10 -3.07 4.63
N ALA A 68 -0.85 -4.14 3.88
CA ALA A 68 -1.06 -5.51 4.38
C ALA A 68 -0.20 -5.83 5.61
N ASP A 69 1.05 -5.38 5.64
CA ASP A 69 1.97 -5.57 6.76
C ASP A 69 1.44 -4.97 8.07
N MET A 70 0.84 -3.77 8.01
CA MET A 70 0.21 -3.14 9.17
C MET A 70 -0.98 -3.95 9.68
N VAL A 71 -1.83 -4.43 8.77
CA VAL A 71 -3.01 -5.21 9.17
C VAL A 71 -2.58 -6.56 9.76
N ILE A 72 -1.67 -7.29 9.11
CA ILE A 72 -1.15 -8.58 9.58
C ILE A 72 -0.54 -8.42 10.97
N THR A 73 0.31 -7.41 11.17
CA THR A 73 0.94 -7.14 12.48
C THR A 73 -0.11 -6.92 13.57
N ASN A 74 -1.17 -6.14 13.29
CA ASN A 74 -2.20 -5.83 14.27
C ASN A 74 -3.20 -6.98 14.51
N LEU A 75 -3.41 -7.85 13.54
CA LEU A 75 -4.14 -9.10 13.73
C LEU A 75 -3.31 -10.10 14.56
N ALA A 76 -2.03 -10.26 14.24
CA ALA A 76 -1.15 -11.20 14.91
C ALA A 76 -0.91 -10.85 16.40
N ASN A 77 -0.86 -9.58 16.75
CA ASN A 77 -0.70 -9.13 18.15
C ASN A 77 -2.02 -8.90 18.89
N GLY A 78 -3.18 -9.14 18.25
CA GLY A 78 -4.50 -9.00 18.87
C GLY A 78 -5.01 -7.55 19.04
N THR A 79 -4.35 -6.57 18.45
CA THR A 79 -4.85 -5.17 18.43
C THR A 79 -6.10 -5.03 17.56
N LEU A 80 -6.12 -5.70 16.41
CA LEU A 80 -7.31 -5.88 15.60
C LEU A 80 -8.03 -7.18 16.00
N PRO A 81 -9.36 -7.16 16.14
CA PRO A 81 -10.12 -8.36 16.43
C PRO A 81 -10.12 -9.34 15.24
N GLU A 82 -10.20 -10.64 15.52
CA GLU A 82 -10.12 -11.72 14.53
C GLU A 82 -11.21 -11.71 13.44
N ASN A 83 -12.32 -11.00 13.70
CA ASN A 83 -13.38 -10.83 12.72
C ASN A 83 -13.05 -9.83 11.62
N ILE A 84 -12.00 -9.02 11.77
CA ILE A 84 -11.49 -8.17 10.70
C ILE A 84 -10.87 -9.04 9.62
N LYS A 85 -11.23 -8.78 8.38
CA LYS A 85 -10.73 -9.51 7.22
C LYS A 85 -10.03 -8.57 6.25
N MET A 86 -8.91 -9.01 5.72
CA MET A 86 -8.28 -8.37 4.58
C MET A 86 -8.96 -8.85 3.30
N THR A 87 -9.15 -7.94 2.37
CA THR A 87 -9.62 -8.27 1.03
C THR A 87 -8.96 -7.38 -0.01
N GLN A 88 -8.87 -7.87 -1.21
CA GLN A 88 -8.39 -7.11 -2.35
C GLN A 88 -9.52 -6.93 -3.35
N VAL A 89 -9.68 -5.70 -3.84
CA VAL A 89 -10.65 -5.39 -4.91
C VAL A 89 -10.03 -5.71 -6.28
N GLU A 90 -10.88 -6.01 -7.27
CA GLU A 90 -10.44 -6.06 -8.65
C GLU A 90 -10.49 -4.65 -9.26
N PRO A 91 -9.50 -4.28 -10.03
CA PRO A 91 -8.32 -5.03 -10.54
C PRO A 91 -7.08 -5.02 -9.64
N GLY A 92 -7.21 -4.86 -8.35
CA GLY A 92 -6.14 -4.86 -7.37
C GLY A 92 -5.71 -3.46 -6.89
N PHE A 93 -5.11 -3.40 -5.72
CA PHE A 93 -4.48 -2.20 -5.19
C PHE A 93 -3.03 -2.04 -5.65
N THR A 94 -2.44 -0.89 -5.33
CA THR A 94 -1.01 -0.68 -5.52
C THR A 94 -0.21 -1.57 -4.58
N GLY A 95 0.90 -2.08 -5.10
CA GLY A 95 1.90 -2.77 -4.34
C GLY A 95 3.29 -2.22 -4.64
N ASN A 96 4.25 -2.58 -3.83
CA ASN A 96 5.64 -2.25 -4.00
C ASN A 96 6.51 -3.47 -3.70
N VAL A 97 7.65 -3.55 -4.33
CA VAL A 97 8.68 -4.56 -4.04
C VAL A 97 9.93 -3.82 -3.60
N ASP A 98 10.35 -4.08 -2.38
CA ASP A 98 11.60 -3.54 -1.85
C ASP A 98 12.76 -4.35 -2.40
N GLY A 99 13.78 -3.64 -2.89
CA GLY A 99 14.96 -4.22 -3.50
C GLY A 99 16.24 -3.91 -2.73
N LEU A 100 17.21 -4.81 -2.82
CA LEU A 100 18.57 -4.57 -2.37
C LEU A 100 19.46 -4.22 -3.55
N ALA A 101 20.36 -3.26 -3.38
CA ALA A 101 21.32 -2.88 -4.39
C ALA A 101 22.72 -2.74 -3.79
N ILE A 102 23.72 -3.13 -4.55
CA ILE A 102 25.14 -2.96 -4.19
C ILE A 102 25.65 -1.70 -4.90
N PRO A 103 26.08 -0.65 -4.15
CA PRO A 103 26.67 0.53 -4.77
C PRO A 103 27.96 0.16 -5.53
N SER A 104 28.17 0.75 -6.69
CA SER A 104 29.40 0.51 -7.52
C SER A 104 30.69 0.90 -6.80
N ILE A 105 30.60 1.78 -5.82
CA ILE A 105 31.73 2.23 -4.97
C ILE A 105 31.85 1.43 -3.67
N GLY A 106 31.09 0.33 -3.53
CA GLY A 106 31.15 -0.51 -2.32
C GLY A 106 32.53 -1.13 -2.13
N SER A 107 33.03 -1.14 -0.91
CA SER A 107 34.37 -1.67 -0.56
C SER A 107 34.38 -3.18 -0.31
N ASN A 108 33.21 -3.80 -0.12
CA ASN A 108 33.07 -5.25 0.15
C ASN A 108 31.91 -5.83 -0.66
N ILE A 109 32.15 -6.01 -1.95
CA ILE A 109 31.13 -6.52 -2.89
C ILE A 109 30.75 -7.96 -2.56
N ASP A 110 31.74 -8.83 -2.28
CA ASP A 110 31.48 -10.25 -1.95
C ASP A 110 30.64 -10.40 -0.68
N GLY A 111 30.92 -9.59 0.33
CA GLY A 111 30.10 -9.57 1.55
C GLY A 111 28.67 -9.08 1.31
N ALA A 112 28.51 -8.07 0.45
CA ALA A 112 27.20 -7.58 0.05
C ALA A 112 26.39 -8.62 -0.73
N GLN A 113 27.03 -9.34 -1.65
CA GLN A 113 26.40 -10.44 -2.38
C GLN A 113 25.95 -11.56 -1.45
N ALA A 114 26.80 -11.96 -0.48
CA ALA A 114 26.45 -12.97 0.49
C ALA A 114 25.19 -12.57 1.32
N VAL A 115 25.04 -11.29 1.66
CA VAL A 115 23.82 -10.77 2.33
C VAL A 115 22.62 -10.87 1.40
N MET A 116 22.75 -10.47 0.13
CA MET A 116 21.65 -10.56 -0.84
C MET A 116 21.20 -12.02 -1.04
N ASP A 117 22.15 -12.94 -1.16
CA ASP A 117 21.85 -14.37 -1.29
C ASP A 117 21.15 -14.90 -0.04
N PHE A 118 21.60 -14.51 1.15
CA PHE A 118 20.93 -14.86 2.40
C PHE A 118 19.50 -14.36 2.45
N MET A 119 19.24 -13.12 2.02
CA MET A 119 17.90 -12.52 2.03
C MET A 119 16.89 -13.29 1.16
N LEU A 120 17.34 -14.04 0.16
CA LEU A 120 16.49 -14.91 -0.66
C LEU A 120 16.32 -16.33 -0.11
N THR A 121 16.93 -16.65 1.02
CA THR A 121 16.74 -17.97 1.66
C THR A 121 15.36 -18.06 2.35
N THR A 122 14.83 -19.27 2.45
CA THR A 122 13.61 -19.56 3.21
C THR A 122 13.69 -19.03 4.64
N GLN A 123 14.84 -19.19 5.29
CA GLN A 123 15.06 -18.70 6.65
C GLN A 123 14.90 -17.19 6.76
N ALA A 124 15.54 -16.42 5.88
CA ALA A 124 15.44 -14.95 5.90
C ALA A 124 14.02 -14.49 5.59
N GLN A 125 13.38 -15.08 4.58
CA GLN A 125 12.03 -14.72 4.17
C GLN A 125 10.99 -15.05 5.26
N GLN A 126 11.19 -16.13 6.00
CA GLN A 126 10.36 -16.47 7.15
C GLN A 126 10.54 -15.43 8.28
N ILE A 127 11.78 -15.06 8.60
CA ILE A 127 12.06 -14.03 9.61
C ILE A 127 11.40 -12.70 9.22
N LEU A 128 11.46 -12.29 7.96
CA LEU A 128 10.82 -11.07 7.48
C LEU A 128 9.30 -11.12 7.63
N LEU A 129 8.67 -12.26 7.31
CA LEU A 129 7.23 -12.43 7.50
C LEU A 129 6.86 -12.42 8.98
N ASP A 130 7.62 -13.09 9.83
CA ASP A 130 7.34 -13.22 11.26
C ASP A 130 7.52 -11.89 12.02
N THR A 131 8.52 -11.08 11.62
CA THR A 131 8.90 -9.88 12.38
C THR A 131 8.36 -8.58 11.81
N MET A 132 8.17 -8.53 10.50
CA MET A 132 7.78 -7.31 9.77
C MET A 132 6.49 -7.50 8.97
N ALA A 133 5.89 -8.69 9.00
CA ALA A 133 4.77 -9.06 8.15
C ALA A 133 5.03 -8.81 6.64
N ALA A 134 6.30 -8.84 6.23
CA ALA A 134 6.70 -8.66 4.84
C ALA A 134 6.25 -9.87 4.01
N ILE A 135 5.59 -9.61 2.89
CA ILE A 135 5.16 -10.68 1.97
C ILE A 135 6.40 -11.31 1.34
N PRO A 136 6.59 -12.66 1.43
CA PRO A 136 7.75 -13.32 0.87
C PRO A 136 7.86 -13.14 -0.64
N VAL A 137 9.08 -12.93 -1.15
CA VAL A 137 9.37 -12.84 -2.59
C VAL A 137 9.78 -14.20 -3.21
N ILE A 138 9.81 -15.25 -2.40
CA ILE A 138 10.00 -16.64 -2.83
C ILE A 138 8.66 -17.38 -2.74
N ASP A 139 8.63 -18.63 -3.22
CA ASP A 139 7.44 -19.47 -3.12
C ASP A 139 6.95 -19.56 -1.65
N SER A 140 5.78 -19.02 -1.40
CA SER A 140 5.20 -18.95 -0.05
C SER A 140 4.91 -20.34 0.55
N SER A 141 4.80 -21.38 -0.27
CA SER A 141 4.65 -22.77 0.21
C SER A 141 5.89 -23.30 0.95
N LEU A 142 7.04 -22.65 0.76
CA LEU A 142 8.29 -22.99 1.45
C LEU A 142 8.39 -22.34 2.84
N ILE A 143 7.47 -21.42 3.17
CA ILE A 143 7.49 -20.66 4.41
C ILE A 143 6.58 -21.31 5.45
N SER A 144 7.10 -21.52 6.66
CA SER A 144 6.36 -22.03 7.81
C SER A 144 6.24 -20.92 8.87
N SER A 145 5.22 -20.10 8.75
CA SER A 145 4.96 -18.97 9.65
C SER A 145 3.48 -18.94 10.04
N ASP A 146 3.19 -18.59 11.29
CA ASP A 146 1.81 -18.38 11.73
C ASP A 146 1.14 -17.23 10.95
N ASN A 147 1.90 -16.24 10.50
CA ASN A 147 1.43 -15.14 9.69
C ASN A 147 1.04 -15.56 8.25
N SER A 148 1.43 -16.77 7.81
CA SER A 148 1.06 -17.28 6.48
C SER A 148 -0.45 -17.43 6.28
N ILE A 149 -1.23 -17.55 7.36
CA ILE A 149 -2.70 -17.60 7.26
C ILE A 149 -3.30 -16.34 6.65
N TYR A 150 -2.67 -15.19 6.87
CA TYR A 150 -3.15 -13.90 6.38
C TYR A 150 -2.81 -13.66 4.91
N LEU A 151 -1.85 -14.41 4.35
CA LEU A 151 -1.47 -14.27 2.94
C LEU A 151 -2.46 -14.94 1.98
N LYS A 152 -3.30 -15.84 2.47
CA LYS A 152 -4.20 -16.66 1.64
C LYS A 152 -5.25 -15.84 0.89
N ASP A 153 -5.65 -14.71 1.47
CA ASP A 153 -6.68 -13.84 0.92
C ASP A 153 -6.09 -12.69 0.09
N LEU A 154 -4.75 -12.64 -0.04
CA LEU A 154 -4.06 -11.63 -0.81
C LEU A 154 -3.64 -12.17 -2.19
N LYS A 155 -3.91 -11.38 -3.22
CA LYS A 155 -3.41 -11.64 -4.59
C LYS A 155 -2.06 -10.96 -4.74
N ILE A 156 -1.02 -11.61 -4.24
CA ILE A 156 0.34 -11.04 -4.18
C ILE A 156 1.05 -10.97 -5.53
N ASP A 157 0.51 -11.62 -6.55
CA ASP A 157 1.01 -11.68 -7.92
C ASP A 157 0.32 -10.68 -8.87
N SER A 158 -0.66 -9.93 -8.39
CA SER A 158 -1.50 -9.06 -9.23
C SER A 158 -1.66 -7.63 -8.69
N PHE A 159 -0.65 -7.09 -8.02
CA PHE A 159 -0.67 -5.69 -7.63
C PHE A 159 -0.26 -4.76 -8.77
N ARG A 160 -0.76 -3.53 -8.73
CA ARG A 160 -0.44 -2.50 -9.70
C ARG A 160 0.71 -1.63 -9.21
N THR A 161 1.53 -1.18 -10.14
CA THR A 161 2.58 -0.20 -9.88
C THR A 161 2.21 1.15 -10.46
N SER A 162 2.74 2.24 -9.90
CA SER A 162 2.65 3.58 -10.47
C SER A 162 4.04 4.19 -10.57
N SER A 163 4.29 4.90 -11.65
CA SER A 163 5.54 5.61 -11.87
C SER A 163 5.26 6.88 -12.68
N LEU A 164 4.85 7.92 -11.99
CA LEU A 164 4.51 9.21 -12.59
C LEU A 164 5.74 10.11 -12.81
N GLY A 165 6.92 9.70 -12.35
CA GLY A 165 8.12 10.52 -12.44
C GLY A 165 7.92 11.90 -11.80
N THR A 166 8.30 12.96 -12.53
CA THR A 166 8.14 14.34 -12.06
C THR A 166 6.69 14.77 -11.90
N LEU A 167 5.74 14.12 -12.60
CA LEU A 167 4.31 14.44 -12.48
C LEU A 167 3.72 14.06 -11.11
N ALA A 168 4.40 13.25 -10.31
CA ALA A 168 3.94 12.91 -8.96
C ALA A 168 3.78 14.16 -8.07
N ASN A 169 4.68 15.13 -8.18
CA ASN A 169 4.58 16.38 -7.43
C ASN A 169 3.36 17.20 -7.87
N GLU A 170 3.12 17.29 -9.17
CA GLU A 170 1.99 18.00 -9.72
C GLU A 170 0.64 17.35 -9.35
N LEU A 171 0.61 16.02 -9.28
CA LEU A 171 -0.57 15.29 -8.78
C LEU A 171 -0.84 15.61 -7.30
N ASN A 172 0.20 15.72 -6.48
CA ASN A 172 0.07 16.11 -5.08
C ASN A 172 -0.41 17.57 -4.93
N GLU A 173 0.11 18.48 -5.76
CA GLU A 173 -0.37 19.87 -5.78
C GLU A 173 -1.84 19.95 -6.18
N GLU A 174 -2.27 19.18 -7.16
CA GLU A 174 -3.67 19.13 -7.58
C GLU A 174 -4.56 18.52 -6.48
N TRP A 175 -4.07 17.50 -5.78
CA TRP A 175 -4.73 16.97 -4.57
C TRP A 175 -4.93 18.05 -3.52
N ASP A 176 -3.88 18.79 -3.19
CA ASP A 176 -3.94 19.84 -2.17
C ASP A 176 -4.94 20.93 -2.53
N GLN A 177 -5.04 21.29 -3.82
CA GLN A 177 -5.96 22.31 -4.31
C GLN A 177 -7.41 21.85 -4.39
N THR A 178 -7.66 20.55 -4.62
CA THR A 178 -9.00 20.03 -4.94
C THR A 178 -9.64 19.25 -3.80
N ILE A 179 -8.86 18.41 -3.12
CA ILE A 179 -9.34 17.53 -2.06
C ILE A 179 -8.85 18.00 -0.69
N GLY A 180 -7.54 18.31 -0.58
CA GLY A 180 -6.91 18.65 0.69
C GLY A 180 -7.47 19.90 1.36
N THR A 181 -8.05 20.81 0.59
CA THR A 181 -8.70 22.02 1.11
C THR A 181 -10.17 21.84 1.51
N MET A 182 -10.79 20.72 1.19
CA MET A 182 -12.21 20.49 1.49
C MET A 182 -12.50 20.22 2.97
N GLY A 183 -11.49 20.00 3.78
CA GLY A 183 -11.59 19.76 5.23
C GLY A 183 -11.01 20.88 6.11
N GLN A 184 -10.66 22.03 5.54
CA GLN A 184 -10.12 23.18 6.28
C GLN A 184 -11.18 24.22 6.58
#